data_5acdbd7d1a32fd33300c9b87e14f008b
#
_entry.id   5acdbd7d1a32fd33300c9b87e14f008b
#
_cell.length_a   1.000
_cell.length_b   1.000
_cell.length_c   1.000
_cell.angle_alpha   90.00
_cell.angle_beta   90.00
_cell.angle_gamma   90.00
#
_symmetry.space_group_name_H-M   'P 1'
#
loop_
_entity.id
_entity.type
_entity.pdbx_description
1 polymer ?
#
loop_
_entity_poly.entity_id
_entity_poly.type
_entity_poly.pdbx_seq_one_letter_code
_entity_poly.pdbx_strand_id
1 'polypeptide(L)'
;MKPLVLQSDFGYVDGAVSAMYGVATGVHPELRIHDVTHNIPPYDIWEGSYRLAQVVSYWPEGTVFVSVVDPGVGSDRLSVVARTSTGHYVVTPNNGTLTHIEKLFGIEELREIDEHFNRREGSAHSYTFHGRDIYAFTGARLASGTITYEQVGPSREVSELVTLPVLAPKIEGNALTGTIDAHDNRYGSLWTSIPRTFFEEAGICHGDYVRLTITHNGQTVHATSLVYAPVSYTHLRAHETRGNL
;
A
#
# COMPACT_ATOMS: atom_id res chain seq x y z
N MET A 1 19.23 -11.48 -10.27
CA MET A 1 18.79 -10.10 -9.93
C MET A 1 17.29 -9.98 -10.15
N LYS A 2 16.56 -9.44 -9.20
CA LYS A 2 15.09 -9.26 -9.24
C LYS A 2 14.78 -7.77 -9.41
N PRO A 3 13.59 -7.37 -9.91
CA PRO A 3 13.20 -5.98 -9.92
C PRO A 3 13.11 -5.40 -8.50
N LEU A 4 13.47 -4.13 -8.35
CA LEU A 4 13.23 -3.32 -7.15
C LEU A 4 12.14 -2.30 -7.48
N VAL A 5 11.06 -2.26 -6.70
CA VAL A 5 9.93 -1.39 -6.94
C VAL A 5 9.69 -0.51 -5.71
N LEU A 6 9.74 0.81 -5.88
CA LEU A 6 9.69 1.77 -4.80
C LEU A 6 8.31 2.43 -4.68
N GLN A 7 7.88 2.71 -3.46
CA GLN A 7 6.71 3.49 -3.13
C GLN A 7 6.96 4.33 -1.89
N SER A 8 6.47 5.58 -1.87
CA SER A 8 6.50 6.42 -0.67
C SER A 8 5.49 7.57 -0.73
N ASP A 9 5.42 8.31 0.37
CA ASP A 9 4.73 9.59 0.50
C ASP A 9 5.67 10.81 0.37
N PHE A 10 6.88 10.63 -0.18
CA PHE A 10 7.90 11.68 -0.25
C PHE A 10 7.62 12.73 -1.31
N GLY A 11 6.81 12.41 -2.34
CA GLY A 11 6.64 13.27 -3.51
C GLY A 11 7.90 13.40 -4.36
N TYR A 12 7.84 14.31 -5.34
CA TYR A 12 8.96 14.61 -6.25
C TYR A 12 9.44 16.07 -6.16
N VAL A 13 9.01 16.77 -5.10
CA VAL A 13 9.35 18.21 -4.95
C VAL A 13 10.82 18.40 -4.55
N ASP A 14 11.37 17.43 -3.81
CA ASP A 14 12.77 17.44 -3.37
C ASP A 14 13.54 16.21 -3.85
N GLY A 15 14.75 16.04 -3.34
CA GLY A 15 15.65 14.96 -3.74
C GLY A 15 15.47 13.63 -3.00
N ALA A 16 14.45 13.44 -2.15
CA ALA A 16 14.32 12.25 -1.30
C ALA A 16 14.20 10.96 -2.12
N VAL A 17 13.34 10.94 -3.13
CA VAL A 17 13.20 9.81 -4.05
C VAL A 17 14.49 9.56 -4.84
N SER A 18 15.08 10.62 -5.37
CA SER A 18 16.37 10.53 -6.09
C SER A 18 17.47 9.94 -5.20
N ALA A 19 17.48 10.26 -3.90
CA ALA A 19 18.44 9.69 -2.97
C ALA A 19 18.20 8.19 -2.71
N MET A 20 16.94 7.70 -2.71
CA MET A 20 16.63 6.26 -2.68
C MET A 20 17.19 5.54 -3.91
N TYR A 21 17.00 6.11 -5.11
CA TYR A 21 17.59 5.60 -6.35
C TYR A 21 19.11 5.56 -6.28
N GLY A 22 19.73 6.64 -5.80
CA GLY A 22 21.20 6.73 -5.65
C GLY A 22 21.75 5.65 -4.75
N VAL A 23 21.10 5.40 -3.60
CA VAL A 23 21.48 4.33 -2.68
C VAL A 23 21.32 2.96 -3.32
N ALA A 24 20.20 2.70 -3.98
CA ALA A 24 19.96 1.41 -4.64
C ALA A 24 20.95 1.16 -5.81
N THR A 25 21.23 2.17 -6.63
CA THR A 25 22.23 2.10 -7.70
C THR A 25 23.64 1.89 -7.14
N GLY A 26 23.93 2.50 -5.97
CA GLY A 26 25.22 2.30 -5.27
C GLY A 26 25.40 0.89 -4.73
N VAL A 27 24.33 0.17 -4.43
CA VAL A 27 24.38 -1.27 -4.05
C VAL A 27 24.71 -2.11 -5.30
N HIS A 28 24.01 -1.86 -6.42
CA HIS A 28 24.27 -2.56 -7.67
C HIS A 28 23.87 -1.70 -8.88
N PRO A 29 24.80 -1.30 -9.75
CA PRO A 29 24.54 -0.34 -10.82
C PRO A 29 23.58 -0.84 -11.91
N GLU A 30 23.44 -2.15 -12.08
CA GLU A 30 22.53 -2.75 -13.07
C GLU A 30 21.16 -3.12 -12.49
N LEU A 31 20.88 -2.72 -11.24
CA LEU A 31 19.59 -3.01 -10.61
C LEU A 31 18.47 -2.27 -11.34
N ARG A 32 17.46 -3.03 -11.77
CA ARG A 32 16.25 -2.45 -12.38
C ARG A 32 15.35 -1.89 -11.31
N ILE A 33 15.28 -0.56 -11.26
CA ILE A 33 14.48 0.18 -10.27
C ILE A 33 13.26 0.77 -10.97
N HIS A 34 12.10 0.60 -10.35
CA HIS A 34 10.81 1.08 -10.83
C HIS A 34 10.03 1.70 -9.67
N ASP A 35 8.97 2.44 -9.98
CA ASP A 35 8.09 3.02 -8.98
C ASP A 35 6.67 2.45 -9.09
N VAL A 36 6.03 2.27 -7.95
CA VAL A 36 4.57 2.27 -7.87
C VAL A 36 4.08 3.71 -7.94
N THR A 37 4.43 4.50 -6.94
CA THR A 37 4.17 5.93 -6.84
C THR A 37 4.93 6.53 -5.66
N HIS A 38 5.23 7.81 -5.74
CA HIS A 38 5.74 8.59 -4.62
C HIS A 38 4.77 9.72 -4.18
N ASN A 39 3.53 9.67 -4.70
CA ASN A 39 2.47 10.62 -4.41
C ASN A 39 1.40 10.07 -3.44
N ILE A 40 1.76 9.13 -2.57
CA ILE A 40 0.89 8.79 -1.45
C ILE A 40 0.70 10.05 -0.61
N PRO A 41 -0.52 10.39 -0.17
CA PRO A 41 -0.72 11.51 0.73
C PRO A 41 0.17 11.37 1.97
N PRO A 42 0.79 12.46 2.46
CA PRO A 42 1.69 12.39 3.60
C PRO A 42 1.06 11.66 4.78
N TYR A 43 1.79 10.66 5.30
CA TYR A 43 1.41 9.84 6.46
C TYR A 43 0.19 8.92 6.26
N ASP A 44 -0.37 8.83 5.05
CA ASP A 44 -1.51 7.96 4.77
C ASP A 44 -1.07 6.50 4.54
N ILE A 45 -0.95 5.77 5.65
CA ILE A 45 -0.56 4.35 5.66
C ILE A 45 -1.61 3.50 4.93
N TRP A 46 -2.91 3.84 5.06
CA TRP A 46 -3.98 3.11 4.37
C TRP A 46 -3.85 3.19 2.86
N GLU A 47 -3.69 4.41 2.33
CA GLU A 47 -3.50 4.62 0.89
C GLU A 47 -2.22 3.91 0.41
N GLY A 48 -1.11 4.00 1.19
CA GLY A 48 0.13 3.28 0.88
C GLY A 48 -0.07 1.77 0.78
N SER A 49 -0.75 1.18 1.75
CA SER A 49 -1.08 -0.25 1.77
C SER A 49 -1.95 -0.65 0.58
N TYR A 50 -2.97 0.15 0.28
CA TYR A 50 -3.92 -0.11 -0.79
C TYR A 50 -3.24 -0.05 -2.17
N ARG A 51 -2.47 1.01 -2.45
CA ARG A 51 -1.77 1.19 -3.74
C ARG A 51 -0.74 0.10 -3.99
N LEU A 52 -0.03 -0.32 -2.95
CA LEU A 52 0.91 -1.44 -3.06
C LEU A 52 0.17 -2.71 -3.48
N ALA A 53 -0.91 -3.05 -2.78
CA ALA A 53 -1.68 -4.26 -3.07
C ALA A 53 -2.28 -4.29 -4.48
N GLN A 54 -2.64 -3.13 -5.04
CA GLN A 54 -3.17 -3.04 -6.41
C GLN A 54 -2.19 -3.52 -7.48
N VAL A 55 -0.89 -3.50 -7.22
CA VAL A 55 0.12 -3.73 -8.26
C VAL A 55 0.93 -5.01 -8.08
N VAL A 56 1.02 -5.56 -6.86
CA VAL A 56 1.88 -6.71 -6.55
C VAL A 56 1.67 -7.87 -7.51
N SER A 57 0.42 -8.24 -7.82
CA SER A 57 0.10 -9.38 -8.70
C SER A 57 0.51 -9.20 -10.17
N TYR A 58 0.88 -8.00 -10.59
CA TYR A 58 1.35 -7.73 -11.95
C TYR A 58 2.86 -7.86 -12.10
N TRP A 59 3.58 -8.03 -11.00
CA TRP A 59 5.03 -8.16 -10.99
C TRP A 59 5.47 -9.62 -10.91
N PRO A 60 6.61 -9.97 -11.52
CA PRO A 60 7.15 -11.32 -11.44
C PRO A 60 7.44 -11.75 -10.01
N GLU A 61 7.28 -13.04 -9.73
CA GLU A 61 7.72 -13.64 -8.48
C GLU A 61 9.16 -13.29 -8.12
N GLY A 62 9.42 -13.04 -6.86
CA GLY A 62 10.70 -12.60 -6.33
C GLY A 62 10.95 -11.10 -6.44
N THR A 63 10.05 -10.31 -7.04
CA THR A 63 10.15 -8.85 -7.02
C THR A 63 10.22 -8.35 -5.58
N VAL A 64 11.10 -7.38 -5.34
CA VAL A 64 11.26 -6.71 -4.05
C VAL A 64 10.60 -5.35 -4.10
N PHE A 65 9.58 -5.16 -3.28
CA PHE A 65 8.91 -3.87 -3.09
C PHE A 65 9.49 -3.18 -1.86
N VAL A 66 9.69 -1.87 -1.95
CA VAL A 66 10.04 -1.00 -0.82
C VAL A 66 8.91 0.01 -0.68
N SER A 67 8.14 -0.07 0.39
CA SER A 67 7.02 0.83 0.64
C SER A 67 7.25 1.62 1.92
N VAL A 68 7.36 2.94 1.79
CA VAL A 68 7.73 3.84 2.88
C VAL A 68 6.67 4.93 3.06
N VAL A 69 5.76 4.69 3.98
CA VAL A 69 4.87 5.68 4.56
C VAL A 69 5.04 5.54 6.08
N ASP A 70 5.81 6.43 6.69
CA ASP A 70 6.38 6.18 8.01
C ASP A 70 6.26 7.37 8.97
N PRO A 71 5.06 7.66 9.48
CA PRO A 71 4.86 8.70 10.50
C PRO A 71 5.58 8.39 11.81
N GLY A 72 5.99 7.14 12.04
CA GLY A 72 6.71 6.69 13.23
C GLY A 72 8.23 6.56 13.04
N VAL A 73 8.82 7.18 12.02
CA VAL A 73 10.26 7.14 11.79
C VAL A 73 11.04 7.56 13.03
N GLY A 74 12.04 6.76 13.42
CA GLY A 74 12.86 7.00 14.62
C GLY A 74 12.21 6.60 15.95
N SER A 75 11.03 5.99 15.97
CA SER A 75 10.41 5.35 17.14
C SER A 75 10.81 3.87 17.26
N ASP A 76 10.28 3.18 18.27
CA ASP A 76 10.54 1.74 18.52
C ASP A 76 9.76 0.80 17.57
N ARG A 77 9.07 1.34 16.53
CA ARG A 77 8.39 0.50 15.54
C ARG A 77 9.40 -0.36 14.79
N LEU A 78 9.08 -1.63 14.54
CA LEU A 78 9.94 -2.54 13.80
C LEU A 78 10.06 -2.11 12.33
N SER A 79 11.23 -2.31 11.76
CA SER A 79 11.48 -2.31 10.32
C SER A 79 11.48 -3.77 9.85
N VAL A 80 10.69 -4.12 8.83
CA VAL A 80 10.49 -5.52 8.46
C VAL A 80 10.63 -5.78 6.96
N VAL A 81 10.91 -7.04 6.64
CA VAL A 81 10.71 -7.60 5.29
C VAL A 81 9.74 -8.76 5.41
N ALA A 82 8.61 -8.64 4.72
CA ALA A 82 7.64 -9.71 4.60
C ALA A 82 7.84 -10.48 3.29
N ARG A 83 7.72 -11.83 3.34
CA ARG A 83 7.56 -12.67 2.15
C ARG A 83 6.10 -13.04 2.01
N THR A 84 5.51 -12.69 0.87
CA THR A 84 4.12 -13.02 0.55
C THR A 84 3.98 -14.46 0.08
N SER A 85 2.77 -15.05 0.18
CA SER A 85 2.49 -16.39 -0.36
C SER A 85 2.58 -16.45 -1.89
N THR A 86 2.67 -15.31 -2.56
CA THR A 86 2.92 -15.18 -4.00
C THR A 86 4.41 -15.02 -4.35
N GLY A 87 5.30 -15.20 -3.37
CA GLY A 87 6.75 -15.20 -3.56
C GLY A 87 7.38 -13.81 -3.73
N HIS A 88 6.65 -12.72 -3.42
CA HIS A 88 7.19 -11.35 -3.44
C HIS A 88 7.75 -10.98 -2.07
N TYR A 89 8.62 -9.98 -2.05
CA TYR A 89 9.18 -9.42 -0.82
C TYR A 89 8.73 -7.97 -0.66
N VAL A 90 8.36 -7.58 0.56
CA VAL A 90 7.97 -6.21 0.89
C VAL A 90 8.80 -5.70 2.06
N VAL A 91 9.61 -4.69 1.82
CA VAL A 91 10.46 -3.98 2.78
C VAL A 91 9.71 -2.73 3.24
N THR A 92 9.39 -2.62 4.53
CA THR A 92 8.47 -1.59 5.01
C THR A 92 8.57 -1.42 6.55
N PRO A 93 8.13 -0.27 7.11
CA PRO A 93 7.85 -0.19 8.53
C PRO A 93 6.66 -1.10 8.91
N ASN A 94 6.73 -1.74 10.08
CA ASN A 94 5.62 -2.54 10.64
C ASN A 94 4.59 -1.61 11.30
N ASN A 95 3.80 -0.92 10.52
CA ASN A 95 2.87 0.13 10.98
C ASN A 95 1.47 0.05 10.36
N GLY A 96 1.17 -1.03 9.64
CA GLY A 96 -0.09 -1.22 8.91
C GLY A 96 0.05 -1.19 7.39
N THR A 97 1.21 -0.86 6.83
CA THR A 97 1.45 -0.84 5.38
C THR A 97 1.18 -2.20 4.72
N LEU A 98 1.31 -3.31 5.45
CA LEU A 98 1.08 -4.66 4.93
C LEU A 98 -0.38 -5.14 5.03
N THR A 99 -1.31 -4.32 5.52
CA THR A 99 -2.71 -4.72 5.78
C THR A 99 -3.40 -5.33 4.57
N HIS A 100 -3.36 -4.67 3.42
CA HIS A 100 -4.01 -5.17 2.21
C HIS A 100 -3.22 -6.30 1.54
N ILE A 101 -1.89 -6.32 1.70
CA ILE A 101 -1.04 -7.41 1.22
C ILE A 101 -1.37 -8.70 1.98
N GLU A 102 -1.42 -8.64 3.31
CA GLU A 102 -1.76 -9.79 4.14
C GLU A 102 -3.15 -10.32 3.79
N LYS A 103 -4.15 -9.43 3.68
CA LYS A 103 -5.53 -9.78 3.38
C LYS A 103 -5.72 -10.42 2.00
N LEU A 104 -5.02 -9.95 0.97
CA LEU A 104 -5.25 -10.34 -0.43
C LEU A 104 -4.31 -11.44 -0.92
N PHE A 105 -3.10 -11.50 -0.39
CA PHE A 105 -2.05 -12.39 -0.88
C PHE A 105 -1.50 -13.32 0.21
N GLY A 106 -1.77 -13.03 1.49
CA GLY A 106 -1.16 -13.72 2.62
C GLY A 106 0.33 -13.39 2.80
N ILE A 107 0.80 -13.56 4.00
CA ILE A 107 2.22 -13.43 4.36
C ILE A 107 2.67 -14.75 4.97
N GLU A 108 3.70 -15.36 4.38
CA GLU A 108 4.27 -16.63 4.84
C GLU A 108 5.35 -16.46 5.89
N GLU A 109 6.19 -15.44 5.72
CA GLU A 109 7.32 -15.18 6.60
C GLU A 109 7.49 -13.68 6.84
N LEU A 110 7.91 -13.35 8.06
CA LEU A 110 8.23 -12.00 8.49
C LEU A 110 9.63 -12.00 9.10
N ARG A 111 10.47 -11.03 8.70
CA ARG A 111 11.78 -10.81 9.31
C ARG A 111 11.92 -9.36 9.73
N GLU A 112 12.44 -9.17 10.93
CA GLU A 112 12.89 -7.85 11.36
C GLU A 112 14.20 -7.51 10.64
N ILE A 113 14.33 -6.27 10.18
CA ILE A 113 15.58 -5.80 9.59
C ILE A 113 16.58 -5.58 10.70
N ASP A 114 17.69 -6.33 10.67
CA ASP A 114 18.85 -6.04 11.52
C ASP A 114 19.51 -4.74 11.01
N GLU A 115 19.14 -3.63 11.62
CA GLU A 115 19.63 -2.31 11.23
C GLU A 115 21.14 -2.13 11.46
N HIS A 116 21.78 -2.95 12.30
CA HIS A 116 23.22 -2.92 12.45
C HIS A 116 23.93 -3.40 11.17
N PHE A 117 23.35 -4.42 10.51
CA PHE A 117 23.90 -5.02 9.31
C PHE A 117 23.30 -4.45 8.01
N ASN A 118 22.03 -4.03 8.05
CA ASN A 118 21.25 -3.59 6.89
C ASN A 118 20.98 -2.07 6.90
N ARG A 119 21.85 -1.28 7.49
CA ARG A 119 21.88 0.18 7.40
C ARG A 119 23.04 0.63 6.52
N ARG A 120 22.80 1.64 5.67
CA ARG A 120 23.84 2.27 4.87
C ARG A 120 24.98 2.79 5.75
N GLU A 121 26.20 2.48 5.38
CA GLU A 121 27.39 2.94 6.11
C GLU A 121 27.41 4.48 6.25
N GLY A 122 27.83 4.97 7.41
CA GLY A 122 27.93 6.38 7.72
C GLY A 122 26.60 7.10 8.00
N SER A 123 25.46 6.38 8.03
CA SER A 123 24.13 7.00 8.26
C SER A 123 23.62 6.88 9.71
N ALA A 124 24.34 6.24 10.60
CA ALA A 124 23.88 5.93 11.97
C ALA A 124 23.63 7.18 12.85
N HIS A 125 24.10 8.36 12.44
CA HIS A 125 23.91 9.61 13.16
C HIS A 125 22.56 10.30 12.85
N SER A 126 21.77 9.77 11.91
CA SER A 126 20.46 10.32 11.53
C SER A 126 19.38 9.26 11.57
N TYR A 127 18.32 9.52 12.32
CA TYR A 127 17.16 8.64 12.44
C TYR A 127 15.98 9.06 11.55
N THR A 128 16.15 10.10 10.72
CA THR A 128 15.06 10.68 9.92
C THR A 128 14.95 10.03 8.54
N PHE A 129 16.04 9.46 8.02
CA PHE A 129 16.10 9.00 6.63
C PHE A 129 16.05 7.47 6.48
N HIS A 130 15.24 6.78 7.30
CA HIS A 130 15.10 5.31 7.23
C HIS A 130 14.63 4.83 5.85
N GLY A 131 13.81 5.60 5.15
CA GLY A 131 13.39 5.30 3.78
C GLY A 131 14.54 5.05 2.83
N ARG A 132 15.56 5.89 2.90
CA ARG A 132 16.78 5.80 2.10
C ARG A 132 17.79 4.80 2.69
N ASP A 133 18.10 4.96 3.99
CA ASP A 133 19.29 4.36 4.61
C ASP A 133 19.05 2.94 5.12
N ILE A 134 17.78 2.55 5.34
CA ILE A 134 17.37 1.22 5.77
C ILE A 134 16.55 0.54 4.67
N TYR A 135 15.39 1.09 4.30
CA TYR A 135 14.44 0.39 3.43
C TYR A 135 14.93 0.26 1.99
N ALA A 136 15.33 1.36 1.33
CA ALA A 136 15.86 1.29 -0.02
C ALA A 136 17.18 0.51 -0.08
N PHE A 137 18.05 0.66 0.94
CA PHE A 137 19.31 -0.05 1.03
C PHE A 137 19.10 -1.56 1.19
N THR A 138 18.25 -1.98 2.14
CA THR A 138 17.92 -3.41 2.35
C THR A 138 17.24 -4.01 1.12
N GLY A 139 16.26 -3.30 0.56
CA GLY A 139 15.54 -3.74 -0.64
C GLY A 139 16.46 -3.93 -1.84
N ALA A 140 17.39 -3.01 -2.06
CA ALA A 140 18.38 -3.11 -3.13
C ALA A 140 19.33 -4.29 -2.94
N ARG A 141 19.81 -4.54 -1.73
CA ARG A 141 20.68 -5.68 -1.40
C ARG A 141 19.96 -7.02 -1.62
N LEU A 142 18.68 -7.09 -1.24
CA LEU A 142 17.86 -8.27 -1.45
C LEU A 142 17.56 -8.50 -2.94
N ALA A 143 17.16 -7.45 -3.66
CA ALA A 143 16.84 -7.53 -5.09
C ALA A 143 18.04 -7.86 -5.98
N SER A 144 19.21 -7.35 -5.62
CA SER A 144 20.47 -7.66 -6.32
C SER A 144 21.01 -9.05 -5.99
N GLY A 145 20.57 -9.68 -4.90
CA GLY A 145 21.13 -10.92 -4.38
C GLY A 145 22.42 -10.72 -3.56
N THR A 146 22.74 -9.48 -3.17
CA THR A 146 23.87 -9.17 -2.28
C THR A 146 23.66 -9.78 -0.89
N ILE A 147 22.40 -9.91 -0.47
CA ILE A 147 22.00 -10.66 0.72
C ILE A 147 20.90 -11.65 0.36
N THR A 148 20.79 -12.73 1.14
CA THR A 148 19.63 -13.62 1.13
C THR A 148 18.54 -13.08 2.03
N TYR A 149 17.34 -13.68 1.96
CA TYR A 149 16.23 -13.28 2.84
C TYR A 149 16.57 -13.52 4.33
N GLU A 150 17.27 -14.61 4.64
CA GLU A 150 17.70 -14.96 6.00
C GLU A 150 18.68 -13.92 6.58
N GLN A 151 19.46 -13.28 5.72
CA GLN A 151 20.45 -12.26 6.11
C GLN A 151 19.81 -10.87 6.34
N VAL A 152 18.50 -10.72 6.11
CA VAL A 152 17.77 -9.52 6.50
C VAL A 152 17.82 -9.32 8.01
N GLY A 153 17.67 -10.39 8.78
CA GLY A 153 17.71 -10.39 10.24
C GLY A 153 16.85 -11.49 10.85
N PRO A 154 16.52 -11.41 12.14
CA PRO A 154 15.80 -12.45 12.85
C PRO A 154 14.39 -12.66 12.29
N SER A 155 13.94 -13.93 12.29
CA SER A 155 12.55 -14.27 11.99
C SER A 155 11.63 -13.73 13.09
N ARG A 156 10.45 -13.29 12.69
CA ARG A 156 9.36 -12.87 13.55
C ARG A 156 8.11 -13.67 13.24
N GLU A 157 7.25 -13.79 14.23
CA GLU A 157 5.94 -14.40 14.02
C GLU A 157 5.06 -13.48 13.14
N VAL A 158 4.34 -14.05 12.17
CA VAL A 158 3.44 -13.27 11.32
C VAL A 158 2.34 -12.57 12.14
N SER A 159 1.98 -13.14 13.29
CA SER A 159 1.04 -12.52 14.25
C SER A 159 1.54 -11.21 14.89
N GLU A 160 2.84 -10.90 14.79
CA GLU A 160 3.41 -9.61 15.22
C GLU A 160 3.21 -8.49 14.19
N LEU A 161 2.61 -8.83 13.03
CA LEU A 161 2.30 -7.84 12.01
C LEU A 161 1.25 -6.85 12.50
N VAL A 162 1.58 -5.58 12.42
CA VAL A 162 0.61 -4.51 12.66
C VAL A 162 -0.30 -4.38 11.46
N THR A 163 -1.61 -4.46 11.68
CA THR A 163 -2.63 -4.27 10.64
C THR A 163 -3.58 -3.15 11.00
N LEU A 164 -4.06 -2.43 9.99
CA LEU A 164 -5.10 -1.43 10.16
C LEU A 164 -6.48 -2.12 10.24
N PRO A 165 -7.46 -1.56 10.96
CA PRO A 165 -8.79 -2.10 11.00
C PRO A 165 -9.44 -2.03 9.61
N VAL A 166 -9.84 -3.19 9.07
CA VAL A 166 -10.56 -3.31 7.80
C VAL A 166 -11.98 -3.76 8.09
N LEU A 167 -12.96 -2.92 7.76
CA LEU A 167 -14.36 -3.28 7.88
C LEU A 167 -14.77 -4.16 6.70
N ALA A 168 -15.31 -5.34 7.01
CA ALA A 168 -15.87 -6.21 5.98
C ALA A 168 -17.15 -5.58 5.40
N PRO A 169 -17.32 -5.57 4.07
CA PRO A 169 -18.58 -5.17 3.47
C PRO A 169 -19.71 -6.10 3.90
N LYS A 170 -20.94 -5.59 3.95
CA LYS A 170 -22.12 -6.33 4.38
C LYS A 170 -23.31 -6.09 3.47
N ILE A 171 -24.18 -7.10 3.39
CA ILE A 171 -25.54 -6.99 2.81
C ILE A 171 -26.53 -7.09 3.98
N GLU A 172 -27.36 -6.09 4.15
CA GLU A 172 -28.41 -6.08 5.16
C GLU A 172 -29.76 -5.72 4.49
N GLY A 173 -30.51 -6.74 4.14
CA GLY A 173 -31.72 -6.59 3.32
C GLY A 173 -31.39 -6.06 1.92
N ASN A 174 -31.86 -4.85 1.58
CA ASN A 174 -31.55 -4.16 0.32
C ASN A 174 -30.47 -3.06 0.46
N ALA A 175 -29.76 -3.04 1.57
CA ALA A 175 -28.68 -2.10 1.81
C ALA A 175 -27.32 -2.80 1.73
N LEU A 176 -26.39 -2.16 1.03
CA LEU A 176 -24.98 -2.55 0.95
C LEU A 176 -24.16 -1.57 1.78
N THR A 177 -23.34 -2.09 2.67
CA THR A 177 -22.46 -1.27 3.51
C THR A 177 -21.02 -1.67 3.27
N GLY A 178 -20.12 -0.68 3.19
CA GLY A 178 -18.68 -0.88 3.04
C GLY A 178 -17.92 0.39 3.36
N THR A 179 -16.63 0.37 3.08
CA THR A 179 -15.71 1.51 3.26
C THR A 179 -15.36 2.15 1.92
N ILE A 180 -14.91 3.39 1.97
CA ILE A 180 -14.20 4.03 0.86
C ILE A 180 -12.72 3.67 1.06
N ASP A 181 -12.19 2.85 0.15
CA ASP A 181 -10.83 2.33 0.26
C ASP A 181 -9.80 3.24 -0.41
N ALA A 182 -10.20 3.96 -1.45
CA ALA A 182 -9.31 4.92 -2.10
C ALA A 182 -10.08 6.04 -2.80
N HIS A 183 -9.41 7.19 -2.89
CA HIS A 183 -9.85 8.34 -3.67
C HIS A 183 -9.10 8.36 -4.99
N ASP A 184 -9.81 8.28 -6.10
CA ASP A 184 -9.25 8.49 -7.42
C ASP A 184 -9.38 9.97 -7.80
N ASN A 185 -8.45 10.76 -7.31
CA ASN A 185 -8.47 12.22 -7.51
C ASN A 185 -8.37 12.62 -9.00
N ARG A 186 -7.76 11.77 -9.84
CA ARG A 186 -7.62 12.06 -11.28
C ARG A 186 -8.96 12.00 -12.01
N TYR A 187 -9.81 11.06 -11.63
CA TYR A 187 -11.10 10.81 -12.29
C TYR A 187 -12.31 11.20 -11.43
N GLY A 188 -12.07 11.72 -10.20
CA GLY A 188 -13.14 12.09 -9.27
C GLY A 188 -13.97 10.90 -8.80
N SER A 189 -13.36 9.73 -8.69
CA SER A 189 -14.03 8.48 -8.31
C SER A 189 -13.69 8.08 -6.88
N LEU A 190 -14.65 7.43 -6.21
CA LEU A 190 -14.43 6.76 -4.93
C LEU A 190 -14.40 5.25 -5.16
N TRP A 191 -13.37 4.58 -4.65
CA TRP A 191 -13.27 3.13 -4.69
C TRP A 191 -13.74 2.58 -3.37
N THR A 192 -14.64 1.60 -3.42
CA THR A 192 -15.26 1.04 -2.22
C THR A 192 -14.87 -0.42 -2.03
N SER A 193 -14.95 -0.89 -0.77
CA SER A 193 -14.77 -2.29 -0.41
C SER A 193 -15.94 -3.19 -0.84
N ILE A 194 -17.05 -2.62 -1.34
CA ILE A 194 -18.25 -3.38 -1.70
C ILE A 194 -18.00 -4.13 -3.02
N PRO A 195 -17.95 -5.46 -3.01
CA PRO A 195 -17.71 -6.22 -4.24
C PRO A 195 -18.94 -6.19 -5.15
N ARG A 196 -18.71 -6.32 -6.45
CA ARG A 196 -19.77 -6.35 -7.45
C ARG A 196 -20.81 -7.45 -7.17
N THR A 197 -20.36 -8.60 -6.68
CA THR A 197 -21.26 -9.72 -6.34
C THR A 197 -22.34 -9.33 -5.34
N PHE A 198 -22.06 -8.37 -4.43
CA PHE A 198 -23.06 -7.89 -3.48
C PHE A 198 -24.20 -7.13 -4.13
N PHE A 199 -23.94 -6.40 -5.23
CA PHE A 199 -25.02 -5.79 -6.02
C PHE A 199 -25.89 -6.84 -6.70
N GLU A 200 -25.27 -7.90 -7.23
CA GLU A 200 -25.96 -9.03 -7.87
C GLU A 200 -26.80 -9.80 -6.83
N GLU A 201 -26.25 -10.09 -5.65
CA GLU A 201 -26.97 -10.75 -4.55
C GLU A 201 -28.14 -9.93 -4.00
N ALA A 202 -27.99 -8.60 -3.95
CA ALA A 202 -29.05 -7.68 -3.54
C ALA A 202 -30.10 -7.44 -4.64
N GLY A 203 -29.93 -8.06 -5.83
CA GLY A 203 -30.85 -7.90 -6.96
C GLY A 203 -30.79 -6.52 -7.62
N ILE A 204 -29.69 -5.78 -7.42
CA ILE A 204 -29.51 -4.44 -8.01
C ILE A 204 -28.98 -4.62 -9.43
N CYS A 205 -29.77 -4.18 -10.40
CA CYS A 205 -29.49 -4.29 -11.82
C CYS A 205 -29.00 -2.96 -12.41
N HIS A 206 -28.31 -3.04 -13.56
CA HIS A 206 -27.93 -1.85 -14.30
C HIS A 206 -29.18 -1.04 -14.71
N GLY A 207 -29.17 0.23 -14.41
CA GLY A 207 -30.32 1.14 -14.63
C GLY A 207 -31.08 1.44 -13.35
N ASP A 208 -30.90 0.67 -12.30
CA ASP A 208 -31.57 0.93 -11.02
C ASP A 208 -31.03 2.19 -10.34
N TYR A 209 -31.93 2.88 -9.65
CA TYR A 209 -31.54 3.99 -8.79
C TYR A 209 -31.15 3.47 -7.41
N VAL A 210 -29.95 3.82 -7.00
CA VAL A 210 -29.44 3.51 -5.65
C VAL A 210 -29.26 4.82 -4.86
N ARG A 211 -29.62 4.79 -3.59
CA ARG A 211 -29.28 5.88 -2.67
C ARG A 211 -27.89 5.62 -2.11
N LEU A 212 -26.98 6.53 -2.35
CA LEU A 212 -25.64 6.53 -1.71
C LEU A 212 -25.67 7.43 -0.49
N THR A 213 -25.17 6.93 0.63
CA THR A 213 -24.93 7.72 1.85
C THR A 213 -23.48 7.48 2.29
N ILE A 214 -22.71 8.55 2.42
CA ILE A 214 -21.34 8.50 2.94
C ILE A 214 -21.38 9.07 4.35
N THR A 215 -20.80 8.33 5.29
CA THR A 215 -20.72 8.73 6.69
C THR A 215 -19.27 8.80 7.14
N HIS A 216 -18.96 9.74 8.03
CA HIS A 216 -17.68 9.84 8.71
C HIS A 216 -17.94 10.10 10.21
N ASN A 217 -17.34 9.28 11.08
CA ASN A 217 -17.57 9.33 12.53
C ASN A 217 -19.06 9.33 12.92
N GLY A 218 -19.87 8.53 12.24
CA GLY A 218 -21.31 8.41 12.49
C GLY A 218 -22.16 9.57 11.95
N GLN A 219 -21.57 10.56 11.32
CA GLN A 219 -22.29 11.68 10.70
C GLN A 219 -22.35 11.51 9.19
N THR A 220 -23.50 11.78 8.59
CA THR A 220 -23.63 11.82 7.12
C THR A 220 -22.92 13.03 6.57
N VAL A 221 -21.90 12.79 5.75
CA VAL A 221 -21.13 13.85 5.07
C VAL A 221 -21.61 14.09 3.64
N HIS A 222 -22.22 13.08 3.02
CA HIS A 222 -22.81 13.18 1.69
C HIS A 222 -23.96 12.19 1.54
N ALA A 223 -25.01 12.60 0.80
CA ALA A 223 -26.10 11.71 0.41
C ALA A 223 -26.61 12.14 -0.97
N THR A 224 -26.77 11.17 -1.86
CA THR A 224 -27.25 11.39 -3.23
C THR A 224 -27.95 10.15 -3.78
N SER A 225 -28.63 10.30 -4.91
CA SER A 225 -29.16 9.16 -5.68
C SER A 225 -28.39 9.03 -6.97
N LEU A 226 -27.99 7.82 -7.30
CA LEU A 226 -27.17 7.47 -8.45
C LEU A 226 -27.87 6.39 -9.26
N VAL A 227 -27.59 6.33 -10.56
CA VAL A 227 -27.96 5.18 -11.39
C VAL A 227 -26.83 4.18 -11.37
N TYR A 228 -27.12 2.92 -11.02
CA TYR A 228 -26.16 1.84 -11.16
C TYR A 228 -25.92 1.54 -12.63
N ALA A 229 -24.72 1.76 -13.12
CA ALA A 229 -24.38 1.63 -14.53
C ALA A 229 -23.22 0.60 -14.72
N PRO A 230 -23.17 -0.06 -15.89
CA PRO A 230 -22.11 -0.98 -16.22
C PRO A 230 -20.80 -0.22 -16.48
N VAL A 231 -20.09 0.11 -15.42
CA VAL A 231 -18.69 0.50 -15.53
C VAL A 231 -17.87 -0.74 -15.23
N SER A 232 -16.90 -1.05 -16.06
CA SER A 232 -16.07 -2.26 -15.94
C SER A 232 -15.24 -2.33 -14.65
N TYR A 233 -15.48 -1.42 -13.72
CA TYR A 233 -14.81 -1.32 -12.42
C TYR A 233 -15.85 -1.12 -11.32
N THR A 234 -15.56 -1.58 -10.12
CA THR A 234 -16.35 -1.39 -8.90
C THR A 234 -16.35 0.08 -8.42
N HIS A 235 -16.54 1.01 -9.36
CA HIS A 235 -16.57 2.45 -9.09
C HIS A 235 -18.00 2.93 -9.07
N LEU A 236 -18.44 3.46 -7.97
CA LEU A 236 -19.55 4.40 -7.95
C LEU A 236 -19.00 5.72 -8.52
N ARG A 237 -19.15 5.93 -9.83
CA ARG A 237 -18.97 7.28 -10.37
C ARG A 237 -20.11 8.13 -9.86
N ALA A 238 -19.79 9.10 -9.03
CA ALA A 238 -20.67 10.23 -8.87
C ALA A 238 -20.83 10.86 -10.26
N HIS A 239 -22.03 10.83 -10.84
CA HIS A 239 -22.33 11.68 -11.98
C HIS A 239 -22.07 13.11 -11.53
N GLU A 240 -21.15 13.78 -12.21
CA GLU A 240 -20.84 15.18 -11.98
C GLU A 240 -22.13 15.99 -11.92
N THR A 241 -22.49 16.43 -10.74
CA THR A 241 -23.10 17.75 -10.64
C THR A 241 -21.94 18.74 -10.70
N ARG A 242 -21.53 19.12 -11.90
CA ARG A 242 -20.87 20.40 -12.12
C ARG A 242 -21.91 21.47 -11.79
N GLY A 243 -21.96 21.82 -10.55
CA GLY A 243 -22.81 22.86 -10.02
C GLY A 243 -22.22 23.35 -8.72
N ASN A 244 -21.36 24.34 -8.81
CA ASN A 244 -21.01 25.34 -7.80
C ASN A 244 -20.61 24.80 -6.40
N LEU A 245 -19.34 24.69 -6.19
CA LEU A 245 -18.69 25.17 -4.96
C LEU A 245 -17.86 26.39 -5.30
#